data_36fd4b04c40a0c27815911a3220dde56
#
_entry.id   36fd4b04c40a0c27815911a3220dde56
#
_cell.length_a   1.000
_cell.length_b   1.000
_cell.length_c   1.000
_cell.angle_alpha   90.00
_cell.angle_beta   90.00
_cell.angle_gamma   90.00
#
_symmetry.space_group_name_H-M   'P 1'
#
loop_
_entity.id
_entity.type
_entity.pdbx_description
1 polymer ?
#
loop_
_entity_poly.entity_id
_entity_poly.type
_entity_poly.pdbx_seq_one_letter_code
_entity_poly.pdbx_strand_id
1 'polypeptide(L)'
;AWEGPRPVTGGSAGADGEPPLKAVVISPPGPDVVLPRPEAPTGQQRYFEDASVGMEGPPVVKGPMTTTHLVRWAAANGNYARIHWDLPFAQLRQGLSNVVVNGSLKNQYLGQLLVNFAGEEGWFKRFYVEHRGMDYPGDLLTAFGTVTGKREQGGFGYVDCQVGLRNNRGEQTASGWATVVLPKRGQS
;
A
#
# COMPACT_ATOMS: atom_id res chain seq x y z
N ALA A 1 11.48 -32.15 17.18
CA ALA A 1 10.32 -32.33 16.32
C ALA A 1 9.24 -31.39 16.82
N TRP A 2 8.74 -30.53 15.95
CA TRP A 2 7.62 -29.62 16.26
C TRP A 2 6.32 -30.42 16.20
N GLU A 3 5.64 -30.56 17.34
CA GLU A 3 4.31 -31.14 17.37
C GLU A 3 3.31 -30.01 17.08
N GLY A 4 2.55 -30.11 16.00
CA GLY A 4 1.52 -29.16 15.62
C GLY A 4 0.50 -28.92 16.73
N PRO A 5 -0.30 -27.84 16.65
CA PRO A 5 -1.29 -27.51 17.68
C PRO A 5 -2.26 -28.66 17.85
N ARG A 6 -2.48 -29.07 19.10
CA ARG A 6 -3.49 -30.09 19.45
C ARG A 6 -4.88 -29.54 19.08
N PRO A 7 -5.77 -30.37 18.53
CA PRO A 7 -7.14 -29.96 18.31
C PRO A 7 -7.78 -29.58 19.65
N VAL A 8 -8.36 -28.39 19.72
CA VAL A 8 -9.15 -27.97 20.87
C VAL A 8 -10.44 -28.75 20.84
N THR A 9 -10.50 -29.81 21.62
CA THR A 9 -11.73 -30.59 21.82
C THR A 9 -12.57 -29.88 22.86
N GLY A 10 -13.79 -29.48 22.49
CA GLY A 10 -14.90 -29.21 23.37
C GLY A 10 -14.77 -28.01 24.31
N GLY A 11 -14.95 -26.81 23.78
CA GLY A 11 -15.37 -25.70 24.62
C GLY A 11 -16.83 -25.83 24.97
N SER A 12 -17.16 -25.95 26.26
CA SER A 12 -18.53 -25.76 26.78
C SER A 12 -18.99 -24.35 26.35
N ALA A 13 -20.26 -24.25 25.92
CA ALA A 13 -20.90 -22.96 25.66
C ALA A 13 -20.69 -22.03 26.86
N GLY A 14 -20.15 -20.83 26.58
CA GLY A 14 -20.07 -19.77 27.57
C GLY A 14 -21.49 -19.41 28.03
N ALA A 15 -21.61 -18.97 29.27
CA ALA A 15 -22.87 -18.69 29.95
C ALA A 15 -23.77 -17.63 29.28
N ASP A 16 -23.33 -17.03 28.17
CA ASP A 16 -23.94 -15.85 27.54
C ASP A 16 -24.59 -16.12 26.17
N GLY A 17 -24.81 -17.39 25.80
CA GLY A 17 -25.57 -17.74 24.58
C GLY A 17 -24.92 -17.35 23.25
N GLU A 18 -23.64 -17.04 23.22
CA GLU A 18 -22.93 -16.82 21.97
C GLU A 18 -22.80 -18.14 21.16
N PRO A 19 -23.09 -18.12 19.85
CA PRO A 19 -22.95 -19.31 19.02
C PRO A 19 -21.50 -19.79 19.03
N PRO A 20 -21.23 -21.11 19.00
CA PRO A 20 -19.89 -21.65 19.00
C PRO A 20 -19.12 -21.09 17.79
N LEU A 21 -17.90 -20.61 18.04
CA LEU A 21 -17.01 -20.11 16.99
C LEU A 21 -16.83 -21.21 15.93
N LYS A 22 -17.24 -20.94 14.69
CA LYS A 22 -16.96 -21.85 13.59
C LYS A 22 -15.44 -21.97 13.46
N ALA A 23 -14.94 -23.20 13.47
CA ALA A 23 -13.52 -23.45 13.23
C ALA A 23 -13.11 -22.78 11.91
N VAL A 24 -12.23 -21.80 11.99
CA VAL A 24 -11.63 -21.19 10.80
C VAL A 24 -10.65 -22.20 10.27
N VAL A 25 -10.96 -22.82 9.15
CA VAL A 25 -10.00 -23.63 8.42
C VAL A 25 -8.98 -22.67 7.83
N ILE A 26 -7.84 -22.56 8.49
CA ILE A 26 -6.69 -21.83 7.93
C ILE A 26 -6.12 -22.77 6.89
N SER A 27 -6.40 -22.53 5.62
CA SER A 27 -5.68 -23.20 4.54
C SER A 27 -4.18 -22.91 4.71
N PRO A 28 -3.31 -23.94 4.59
CA PRO A 28 -1.88 -23.71 4.63
C PRO A 28 -1.53 -22.63 3.59
N PRO A 29 -0.54 -21.76 3.86
CA PRO A 29 -0.09 -20.80 2.88
C PRO A 29 0.25 -21.56 1.60
N GLY A 30 -0.25 -21.07 0.48
CA GLY A 30 0.13 -21.58 -0.84
C GLY A 30 1.66 -21.55 -1.00
N PRO A 31 2.21 -22.21 -2.04
CA PRO A 31 3.65 -22.25 -2.27
C PRO A 31 4.20 -20.84 -2.18
N ASP A 32 5.35 -20.69 -1.54
CA ASP A 32 6.00 -19.39 -1.27
C ASP A 32 5.94 -18.53 -2.53
N VAL A 33 5.10 -17.50 -2.48
CA VAL A 33 5.05 -16.51 -3.55
C VAL A 33 6.40 -15.80 -3.48
N VAL A 34 7.28 -16.12 -4.43
CA VAL A 34 8.53 -15.40 -4.62
C VAL A 34 8.12 -13.97 -4.99
N LEU A 35 8.20 -13.08 -3.99
CA LEU A 35 7.94 -11.67 -4.23
C LEU A 35 8.96 -11.18 -5.27
N PRO A 36 8.52 -10.58 -6.38
CA PRO A 36 9.46 -9.98 -7.29
C PRO A 36 10.32 -9.00 -6.49
N ARG A 37 11.63 -9.01 -6.75
CA ARG A 37 12.51 -7.97 -6.19
C ARG A 37 11.92 -6.62 -6.61
N PRO A 38 11.93 -5.62 -5.70
CA PRO A 38 11.60 -4.26 -6.12
C PRO A 38 12.48 -3.95 -7.33
N GLU A 39 11.86 -3.76 -8.47
CA GLU A 39 12.58 -3.22 -9.62
C GLU A 39 13.17 -1.88 -9.17
N ALA A 40 14.45 -1.67 -9.46
CA ALA A 40 15.06 -0.36 -9.31
C ALA A 40 14.18 0.68 -10.02
N PRO A 41 14.11 1.93 -9.57
CA PRO A 41 13.36 2.95 -10.26
C PRO A 41 13.80 2.95 -11.73
N THR A 42 12.99 2.38 -12.61
CA THR A 42 13.26 2.29 -14.04
C THR A 42 12.85 3.58 -14.75
N GLY A 43 12.54 4.61 -13.96
CA GLY A 43 12.12 5.90 -14.48
C GLY A 43 13.28 6.60 -15.17
N GLN A 44 13.17 6.79 -16.48
CA GLN A 44 13.98 7.77 -17.18
C GLN A 44 13.86 9.10 -16.45
N GLN A 45 15.02 9.78 -16.19
CA GLN A 45 15.02 11.09 -15.54
C GLN A 45 14.06 12.04 -16.26
N ARG A 46 13.15 12.63 -15.49
CA ARG A 46 12.19 13.61 -15.98
C ARG A 46 12.63 15.01 -15.59
N TYR A 47 12.54 15.94 -16.54
CA TYR A 47 12.83 17.35 -16.31
C TYR A 47 11.53 18.14 -16.19
N PHE A 48 11.60 19.31 -15.57
CA PHE A 48 10.44 20.17 -15.39
C PHE A 48 9.75 20.52 -16.72
N GLU A 49 10.52 20.69 -17.78
CA GLU A 49 10.02 21.00 -19.12
C GLU A 49 9.17 19.87 -19.71
N ASP A 50 9.44 18.62 -19.30
CA ASP A 50 8.72 17.45 -19.80
C ASP A 50 7.34 17.26 -19.14
N ALA A 51 7.12 17.90 -17.98
CA ALA A 51 5.85 17.80 -17.28
C ALA A 51 4.81 18.73 -17.88
N SER A 52 3.58 18.26 -18.05
CA SER A 52 2.42 19.05 -18.47
C SER A 52 1.20 18.73 -17.61
N VAL A 53 0.33 19.72 -17.43
CA VAL A 53 -0.95 19.49 -16.73
C VAL A 53 -1.77 18.45 -17.47
N GLY A 54 -2.35 17.51 -16.75
CA GLY A 54 -3.05 16.35 -17.28
C GLY A 54 -2.16 15.14 -17.59
N MET A 55 -0.82 15.29 -17.50
CA MET A 55 0.09 14.15 -17.70
C MET A 55 -0.12 13.12 -16.57
N GLU A 56 -0.22 11.86 -16.97
CA GLU A 56 -0.18 10.71 -16.06
C GLU A 56 1.19 10.04 -16.10
N GLY A 57 1.67 9.66 -14.94
CA GLY A 57 2.86 8.81 -14.82
C GLY A 57 2.50 7.33 -14.99
N PRO A 58 3.48 6.46 -15.29
CA PRO A 58 3.24 5.03 -15.29
C PRO A 58 2.76 4.57 -13.91
N PRO A 59 1.67 3.78 -13.85
CA PRO A 59 1.13 3.33 -12.57
C PRO A 59 2.08 2.33 -11.89
N VAL A 60 2.01 2.27 -10.57
CA VAL A 60 2.70 1.25 -9.77
C VAL A 60 1.67 0.22 -9.31
N VAL A 61 1.82 -1.02 -9.79
CA VAL A 61 0.93 -2.14 -9.42
C VAL A 61 1.62 -3.03 -8.40
N LYS A 62 0.94 -3.35 -7.32
CA LYS A 62 1.41 -4.21 -6.22
C LYS A 62 0.41 -5.29 -5.89
N GLY A 63 0.90 -6.46 -5.60
CA GLY A 63 0.08 -7.60 -5.20
C GLY A 63 0.14 -8.77 -6.21
N PRO A 64 -0.74 -9.77 -6.06
CA PRO A 64 -1.80 -9.80 -5.04
C PRO A 64 -1.23 -9.70 -3.63
N MET A 65 -1.87 -8.89 -2.79
CA MET A 65 -1.44 -8.71 -1.41
C MET A 65 -1.57 -10.02 -0.64
N THR A 66 -0.63 -10.31 0.23
CA THR A 66 -0.66 -11.51 1.09
C THR A 66 -0.47 -11.13 2.54
N THR A 67 -0.88 -12.00 3.47
CA THR A 67 -0.60 -11.82 4.90
C THR A 67 0.91 -11.71 5.17
N THR A 68 1.74 -12.38 4.37
CA THR A 68 3.21 -12.25 4.46
C THR A 68 3.67 -10.81 4.18
N HIS A 69 3.10 -10.13 3.19
CA HIS A 69 3.40 -8.71 2.94
C HIS A 69 3.07 -7.86 4.17
N LEU A 70 1.91 -8.10 4.78
CA LEU A 70 1.43 -7.32 5.92
C LEU A 70 2.30 -7.55 7.16
N VAL A 71 2.64 -8.80 7.47
CA VAL A 71 3.49 -9.15 8.60
C VAL A 71 4.91 -8.58 8.43
N ARG A 72 5.49 -8.74 7.23
CA ARG A 72 6.83 -8.17 6.94
C ARG A 72 6.84 -6.65 7.07
N TRP A 73 5.80 -5.99 6.59
CA TRP A 73 5.67 -4.54 6.74
C TRP A 73 5.48 -4.14 8.19
N ALA A 74 4.62 -4.83 8.93
CA ALA A 74 4.41 -4.56 10.36
C ALA A 74 5.72 -4.66 11.15
N ALA A 75 6.52 -5.68 10.88
CA ALA A 75 7.83 -5.87 11.51
C ALA A 75 8.82 -4.76 11.13
N ALA A 76 8.94 -4.45 9.83
CA ALA A 76 9.89 -3.46 9.33
C ALA A 76 9.55 -2.03 9.79
N ASN A 77 8.27 -1.72 9.93
CA ASN A 77 7.77 -0.39 10.30
C ASN A 77 7.45 -0.23 11.80
N GLY A 78 7.64 -1.28 12.61
CA GLY A 78 7.29 -1.27 14.03
C GLY A 78 5.79 -1.08 14.32
N ASN A 79 4.93 -1.29 13.33
CA ASN A 79 3.47 -1.17 13.48
C ASN A 79 2.83 -2.53 13.73
N TYR A 80 2.72 -2.89 15.00
CA TYR A 80 2.16 -4.17 15.44
C TYR A 80 0.65 -4.13 15.73
N ALA A 81 -0.09 -3.19 15.15
CA ALA A 81 -1.55 -3.18 15.28
C ALA A 81 -2.15 -4.50 14.76
N ARG A 82 -2.85 -5.22 15.63
CA ARG A 82 -3.30 -6.60 15.39
C ARG A 82 -4.20 -6.76 14.17
N ILE A 83 -4.92 -5.72 13.77
CA ILE A 83 -5.80 -5.75 12.60
C ILE A 83 -5.07 -6.08 11.28
N HIS A 84 -3.74 -5.97 11.26
CA HIS A 84 -2.94 -6.19 10.07
C HIS A 84 -2.37 -7.61 9.93
N TRP A 85 -2.43 -8.42 11.01
CA TRP A 85 -1.80 -9.74 11.00
C TRP A 85 -2.51 -10.81 11.82
N ASP A 86 -3.40 -10.42 12.74
CA ASP A 86 -4.13 -11.32 13.62
C ASP A 86 -5.57 -11.48 13.13
N LEU A 87 -5.81 -12.52 12.33
CA LEU A 87 -7.12 -12.75 11.71
C LEU A 87 -8.24 -12.93 12.75
N PRO A 88 -8.08 -13.75 13.80
CA PRO A 88 -9.09 -13.86 14.85
C PRO A 88 -9.43 -12.51 15.50
N PHE A 89 -8.43 -11.69 15.77
CA PHE A 89 -8.65 -10.35 16.32
C PHE A 89 -9.40 -9.45 15.33
N ALA A 90 -8.99 -9.44 14.07
CA ALA A 90 -9.63 -8.63 13.03
C ALA A 90 -11.11 -9.00 12.90
N GLN A 91 -11.43 -10.29 12.86
CA GLN A 91 -12.79 -10.77 12.69
C GLN A 91 -13.64 -10.63 13.95
N LEU A 92 -13.16 -11.14 15.09
CA LEU A 92 -13.97 -11.28 16.29
C LEU A 92 -14.03 -10.00 17.14
N ARG A 93 -13.01 -9.14 17.04
CA ARG A 93 -12.93 -7.92 17.86
C ARG A 93 -13.18 -6.65 17.07
N GLN A 94 -12.93 -6.67 15.76
CA GLN A 94 -13.07 -5.48 14.91
C GLN A 94 -14.18 -5.62 13.85
N GLY A 95 -14.81 -6.80 13.73
CA GLY A 95 -15.87 -7.05 12.75
C GLY A 95 -15.42 -6.99 11.30
N LEU A 96 -14.11 -7.10 11.04
CA LEU A 96 -13.55 -7.08 9.71
C LEU A 96 -13.66 -8.46 9.05
N SER A 97 -13.79 -8.50 7.74
CA SER A 97 -13.83 -9.76 7.00
C SER A 97 -12.47 -10.48 6.96
N ASN A 98 -11.38 -9.72 7.03
CA ASN A 98 -10.01 -10.23 6.98
C ASN A 98 -9.06 -9.24 7.67
N VAL A 99 -7.77 -9.59 7.79
CA VAL A 99 -6.73 -8.61 8.13
C VAL A 99 -6.62 -7.57 7.02
N VAL A 100 -6.31 -6.33 7.37
CA VAL A 100 -6.31 -5.20 6.42
C VAL A 100 -4.89 -4.74 6.07
N VAL A 101 -4.72 -4.27 4.84
CA VAL A 101 -3.46 -3.67 4.40
C VAL A 101 -3.18 -2.39 5.19
N ASN A 102 -1.97 -2.26 5.72
CA ASN A 102 -1.56 -1.07 6.47
C ASN A 102 -1.66 0.19 5.63
N GLY A 103 -2.23 1.25 6.18
CA GLY A 103 -2.24 2.56 5.53
C GLY A 103 -0.83 3.06 5.21
N SER A 104 0.13 2.86 6.12
CA SER A 104 1.53 3.22 5.89
C SER A 104 2.18 2.43 4.74
N LEU A 105 1.79 1.16 4.50
CA LEU A 105 2.24 0.40 3.32
C LEU A 105 1.67 0.99 2.03
N LYS A 106 0.40 1.39 2.04
CA LYS A 106 -0.24 2.10 0.90
C LYS A 106 0.48 3.41 0.59
N ASN A 107 0.91 4.15 1.61
CA ASN A 107 1.71 5.37 1.44
C ASN A 107 3.03 5.08 0.73
N GLN A 108 3.68 3.93 0.98
CA GLN A 108 4.92 3.59 0.30
C GLN A 108 4.71 3.30 -1.19
N TYR A 109 3.58 2.70 -1.56
CA TYR A 109 3.27 2.48 -2.99
C TYR A 109 3.03 3.79 -3.73
N LEU A 110 2.35 4.74 -3.09
CA LEU A 110 2.21 6.10 -3.61
C LEU A 110 3.54 6.86 -3.61
N GLY A 111 4.35 6.69 -2.57
CA GLY A 111 5.73 7.23 -2.53
C GLY A 111 6.59 6.70 -3.66
N GLN A 112 6.52 5.40 -3.96
CA GLN A 112 7.24 4.80 -5.10
C GLN A 112 6.77 5.39 -6.44
N LEU A 113 5.47 5.60 -6.62
CA LEU A 113 4.93 6.29 -7.80
C LEU A 113 5.59 7.67 -7.99
N LEU A 114 5.68 8.45 -6.91
CA LEU A 114 6.26 9.79 -6.94
C LEU A 114 7.77 9.77 -7.19
N VAL A 115 8.50 8.82 -6.60
CA VAL A 115 9.94 8.64 -6.84
C VAL A 115 10.19 8.22 -8.29
N ASN A 116 9.40 7.28 -8.82
CA ASN A 116 9.49 6.86 -10.21
C ASN A 116 9.17 8.03 -11.18
N PHE A 117 8.23 8.90 -10.80
CA PHE A 117 7.91 10.09 -11.57
C PHE A 117 9.03 11.13 -11.52
N ALA A 118 9.65 11.33 -10.36
CA ALA A 118 10.69 12.31 -10.14
C ALA A 118 12.03 11.95 -10.82
N GLY A 119 12.36 10.66 -10.90
CA GLY A 119 13.67 10.18 -11.32
C GLY A 119 14.73 10.37 -10.23
N GLU A 120 15.99 10.15 -10.59
CA GLU A 120 17.12 10.16 -9.63
C GLU A 120 17.46 11.56 -9.11
N GLU A 121 17.30 12.59 -9.92
CA GLU A 121 17.64 13.98 -9.60
C GLU A 121 16.46 14.78 -9.04
N GLY A 122 15.27 14.20 -9.04
CA GLY A 122 14.07 14.82 -8.50
C GLY A 122 13.67 14.25 -7.13
N TRP A 123 12.78 14.93 -6.44
CA TRP A 123 12.22 14.45 -5.15
C TRP A 123 10.80 14.99 -4.95
N PHE A 124 10.02 14.32 -4.08
CA PHE A 124 8.75 14.89 -3.65
C PHE A 124 8.95 15.71 -2.36
N LYS A 125 8.50 16.96 -2.38
CA LYS A 125 8.66 17.94 -1.30
C LYS A 125 7.52 17.88 -0.29
N ARG A 126 6.32 17.58 -0.77
CA ARG A 126 5.10 17.46 0.04
C ARG A 126 4.30 16.27 -0.44
N PHE A 127 3.68 15.60 0.51
CA PHE A 127 2.85 14.45 0.24
C PHE A 127 1.77 14.34 1.31
N TYR A 128 0.51 14.30 0.89
CA TYR A 128 -0.64 14.14 1.76
C TYR A 128 -1.56 13.07 1.20
N VAL A 129 -2.04 12.16 2.06
CA VAL A 129 -2.93 11.06 1.68
C VAL A 129 -4.00 10.87 2.73
N GLU A 130 -5.22 10.67 2.28
CA GLU A 130 -6.34 10.19 3.07
C GLU A 130 -6.68 8.76 2.67
N HIS A 131 -6.84 7.90 3.68
CA HIS A 131 -7.32 6.54 3.50
C HIS A 131 -8.83 6.51 3.65
N ARG A 132 -9.54 6.09 2.60
CA ARG A 132 -11.01 6.10 2.54
C ARG A 132 -11.61 4.70 2.43
N GLY A 133 -10.79 3.68 2.16
CA GLY A 133 -11.23 2.31 2.01
C GLY A 133 -10.20 1.30 2.50
N MET A 134 -10.65 0.08 2.66
CA MET A 134 -9.84 -1.04 3.12
C MET A 134 -9.44 -1.94 1.96
N ASP A 135 -8.21 -2.41 2.00
CA ASP A 135 -7.68 -3.40 1.09
C ASP A 135 -7.27 -4.63 1.88
N TYR A 136 -7.38 -5.79 1.26
CA TYR A 136 -7.26 -7.09 1.91
C TYR A 136 -6.24 -7.98 1.20
N PRO A 137 -5.77 -9.06 1.85
CA PRO A 137 -5.08 -10.13 1.14
C PRO A 137 -5.89 -10.63 -0.07
N GLY A 138 -5.22 -10.77 -1.21
CA GLY A 138 -5.83 -11.07 -2.50
C GLY A 138 -6.01 -9.85 -3.41
N ASP A 139 -6.03 -8.63 -2.88
CA ASP A 139 -6.18 -7.43 -3.69
C ASP A 139 -4.91 -7.11 -4.50
N LEU A 140 -5.12 -6.65 -5.74
CA LEU A 140 -4.14 -5.92 -6.52
C LEU A 140 -4.34 -4.42 -6.28
N LEU A 141 -3.27 -3.73 -5.92
CA LEU A 141 -3.29 -2.31 -5.63
C LEU A 141 -2.56 -1.54 -6.72
N THR A 142 -3.25 -0.58 -7.34
CA THR A 142 -2.71 0.29 -8.38
C THR A 142 -2.60 1.70 -7.85
N ALA A 143 -1.36 2.18 -7.66
CA ALA A 143 -1.08 3.59 -7.41
C ALA A 143 -1.00 4.33 -8.75
N PHE A 144 -1.67 5.47 -8.83
CA PHE A 144 -1.74 6.32 -10.03
C PHE A 144 -1.65 7.79 -9.65
N GLY A 145 -1.28 8.63 -10.60
CA GLY A 145 -1.18 10.07 -10.36
C GLY A 145 -1.25 10.88 -11.65
N THR A 146 -1.78 12.08 -11.52
CA THR A 146 -1.97 13.04 -12.62
C THR A 146 -1.41 14.39 -12.20
N VAL A 147 -0.66 15.03 -13.08
CA VAL A 147 -0.16 16.40 -12.88
C VAL A 147 -1.33 17.38 -12.93
N THR A 148 -1.48 18.19 -11.87
CA THR A 148 -2.55 19.18 -11.74
C THR A 148 -2.06 20.62 -11.88
N GLY A 149 -0.76 20.84 -11.72
CA GLY A 149 -0.16 22.16 -11.86
C GLY A 149 1.35 22.12 -11.94
N LYS A 150 1.93 23.19 -12.44
CA LYS A 150 3.39 23.37 -12.44
C LYS A 150 3.75 24.83 -12.26
N ARG A 151 4.86 25.08 -11.57
CA ARG A 151 5.38 26.44 -11.33
C ARG A 151 6.89 26.42 -11.13
N GLU A 152 7.52 27.53 -11.45
CA GLU A 152 8.92 27.76 -11.12
C GLU A 152 9.03 28.68 -9.89
N GLN A 153 9.94 28.36 -9.00
CA GLN A 153 10.22 29.19 -7.83
C GLN A 153 11.66 28.94 -7.36
N GLY A 154 12.45 30.00 -7.20
CA GLY A 154 13.82 29.92 -6.67
C GLY A 154 14.75 29.02 -7.51
N GLY A 155 14.60 29.00 -8.83
CA GLY A 155 15.41 28.18 -9.74
C GLY A 155 14.95 26.71 -9.85
N PHE A 156 13.94 26.27 -9.09
CA PHE A 156 13.44 24.91 -9.11
C PHE A 156 12.10 24.80 -9.84
N GLY A 157 11.89 23.65 -10.49
CA GLY A 157 10.62 23.31 -11.12
C GLY A 157 9.73 22.50 -10.16
N TYR A 158 8.59 23.03 -9.78
CA TYR A 158 7.60 22.37 -8.92
C TYR A 158 6.45 21.85 -9.77
N VAL A 159 6.09 20.59 -9.54
CA VAL A 159 4.97 19.91 -10.20
C VAL A 159 4.01 19.42 -9.13
N ASP A 160 2.79 19.91 -9.16
CA ASP A 160 1.74 19.48 -8.27
C ASP A 160 0.98 18.32 -8.91
N CYS A 161 0.72 17.27 -8.13
CA CYS A 161 0.09 16.04 -8.58
C CYS A 161 -1.07 15.68 -7.68
N GLN A 162 -2.16 15.22 -8.27
CA GLN A 162 -3.16 14.42 -7.58
C GLN A 162 -2.73 12.97 -7.64
N VAL A 163 -2.84 12.24 -6.53
CA VAL A 163 -2.47 10.82 -6.46
C VAL A 163 -3.59 9.99 -5.85
N GLY A 164 -3.64 8.72 -6.22
CA GLY A 164 -4.63 7.81 -5.69
C GLY A 164 -4.17 6.36 -5.72
N LEU A 165 -4.84 5.55 -4.92
CA LEU A 165 -4.68 4.10 -4.90
C LEU A 165 -6.05 3.46 -5.09
N ARG A 166 -6.15 2.52 -6.02
CA ARG A 166 -7.36 1.71 -6.23
C ARG A 166 -7.03 0.23 -6.21
N ASN A 167 -8.00 -0.57 -5.80
CA ASN A 167 -7.89 -2.01 -5.83
C ASN A 167 -8.53 -2.60 -7.10
N ASN A 168 -8.39 -3.92 -7.28
CA ASN A 168 -8.97 -4.66 -8.38
C ASN A 168 -10.50 -4.84 -8.29
N ARG A 169 -11.15 -4.39 -7.20
CA ARG A 169 -12.61 -4.29 -7.10
C ARG A 169 -13.15 -2.98 -7.67
N GLY A 170 -12.26 -2.10 -8.17
CA GLY A 170 -12.63 -0.78 -8.69
C GLY A 170 -12.78 0.31 -7.62
N GLU A 171 -12.49 0.02 -6.36
CA GLU A 171 -12.60 0.97 -5.26
C GLU A 171 -11.34 1.82 -5.14
N GLN A 172 -11.50 3.15 -5.07
CA GLN A 172 -10.41 4.05 -4.73
C GLN A 172 -10.27 4.11 -3.21
N THR A 173 -9.25 3.44 -2.68
CA THR A 173 -9.07 3.24 -1.24
C THR A 173 -8.14 4.27 -0.59
N ALA A 174 -7.43 5.06 -1.39
CA ALA A 174 -6.68 6.22 -0.93
C ALA A 174 -6.69 7.32 -2.00
N SER A 175 -6.66 8.57 -1.55
CA SER A 175 -6.53 9.74 -2.41
C SER A 175 -5.70 10.81 -1.72
N GLY A 176 -5.05 11.66 -2.50
CA GLY A 176 -4.20 12.69 -1.95
C GLY A 176 -3.59 13.59 -3.01
N TRP A 177 -2.62 14.37 -2.58
CA TRP A 177 -1.85 15.24 -3.45
C TRP A 177 -0.37 15.25 -3.05
N ALA A 178 0.46 15.61 -4.00
CA ALA A 178 1.90 15.74 -3.79
C ALA A 178 2.44 16.94 -4.56
N THR A 179 3.57 17.47 -4.11
CA THR A 179 4.40 18.39 -4.88
C THR A 179 5.74 17.75 -5.12
N VAL A 180 6.08 17.51 -6.36
CA VAL A 180 7.36 16.97 -6.83
C VAL A 180 8.24 18.11 -7.32
N VAL A 181 9.53 18.04 -7.02
CA VAL A 181 10.53 18.95 -7.55
C VAL A 181 11.31 18.20 -8.61
N LEU A 182 11.34 18.76 -9.82
CA LEU A 182 12.08 18.22 -10.95
C LEU A 182 13.27 19.14 -11.28
N PRO A 183 14.41 18.57 -11.72
CA PRO A 183 15.48 19.35 -12.26
C PRO A 183 15.03 20.07 -13.53
N LYS A 184 15.69 21.17 -13.86
CA LYS A 184 15.50 21.91 -15.10
C LYS A 184 16.65 21.60 -16.06
N ARG A 185 16.34 21.49 -17.33
CA ARG A 185 17.39 21.31 -18.35
C ARG A 185 18.37 22.46 -18.34
N GLY A 186 19.67 22.12 -18.40
CA GLY A 186 20.74 23.13 -18.44
C GLY A 186 21.09 23.76 -17.08
N GLN A 187 20.55 23.26 -15.99
CA GLN A 187 20.96 23.61 -14.64
C GLN A 187 21.56 22.34 -13.99
N SER A 188 22.82 22.09 -14.25
CA SER A 188 23.66 21.10 -13.58
C SER A 188 24.67 21.81 -12.67
#